data_f4227fb9d56b847883f90f4e942c2f58
#
_entry.id   f4227fb9d56b847883f90f4e942c2f58
#
_cell.length_a   1.000
_cell.length_b   1.000
_cell.length_c   1.000
_cell.angle_alpha   90.00
_cell.angle_beta   90.00
_cell.angle_gamma   90.00
#
_symmetry.space_group_name_H-M   'P 1'
#
loop_
_entity.id
_entity.type
_entity.pdbx_description
1 polymer ?
#
loop_
_entity_poly.entity_id
_entity_poly.type
_entity_poly.pdbx_seq_one_letter_code
_entity_poly.pdbx_strand_id
1 'polypeptide(L)' 'MTDSLPPAAIPALARAAERLDELADTAELMGDPDGAARLRGEASANRMQEMTLLDDRP' A
#
# COMPACT_ATOMS: atom_id res chain seq x y z
N MET A 1 -23.63 -8.19 12.55
CA MET A 1 -22.96 -8.34 11.28
C MET A 1 -21.58 -7.74 11.30
N THR A 2 -20.66 -8.49 10.92
CA THR A 2 -19.30 -7.98 10.89
C THR A 2 -18.99 -7.43 9.52
N ASP A 3 -18.40 -6.28 9.51
CA ASP A 3 -17.92 -5.71 8.28
C ASP A 3 -16.44 -5.97 8.10
N SER A 4 -16.01 -7.10 8.63
CA SER A 4 -14.62 -7.43 8.51
C SER A 4 -14.25 -7.60 7.05
N LEU A 5 -13.08 -7.14 6.70
CA LEU A 5 -12.58 -7.28 5.36
C LEU A 5 -12.35 -8.76 5.06
N PRO A 6 -12.53 -9.16 3.81
CA PRO A 6 -12.25 -10.55 3.45
C PRO A 6 -10.78 -10.87 3.66
N PRO A 7 -10.45 -12.14 3.90
CA PRO A 7 -9.06 -12.52 4.10
C PRO A 7 -8.13 -12.08 2.98
N ALA A 8 -8.66 -11.93 1.77
CA ALA A 8 -7.87 -11.50 0.63
C ALA A 8 -7.46 -10.03 0.71
N ALA A 9 -8.03 -9.24 1.65
CA ALA A 9 -7.71 -7.82 1.74
C ALA A 9 -6.24 -7.58 2.11
N ILE A 10 -5.67 -8.43 2.98
CA ILE A 10 -4.29 -8.24 3.42
C ILE A 10 -3.30 -8.46 2.26
N PRO A 11 -3.35 -9.59 1.54
CA PRO A 11 -2.44 -9.73 0.40
C PRO A 11 -2.73 -8.74 -0.72
N ALA A 12 -3.97 -8.28 -0.87
CA ALA A 12 -4.28 -7.26 -1.87
C ALA A 12 -3.61 -5.93 -1.51
N LEU A 13 -3.63 -5.55 -0.23
CA LEU A 13 -2.95 -4.34 0.22
C LEU A 13 -1.44 -4.44 0.02
N ALA A 14 -0.87 -5.60 0.30
CA ALA A 14 0.58 -5.80 0.11
C ALA A 14 0.95 -5.67 -1.36
N ARG A 15 0.17 -6.26 -2.26
CA ARG A 15 0.44 -6.16 -3.70
C ARG A 15 0.26 -4.74 -4.20
N ALA A 16 -0.75 -4.04 -3.68
CA ALA A 16 -0.97 -2.64 -4.05
C ALA A 16 0.21 -1.78 -3.63
N ALA A 17 0.74 -2.01 -2.43
CA ALA A 17 1.90 -1.27 -1.96
C ALA A 17 3.12 -1.53 -2.83
N GLU A 18 3.36 -2.79 -3.21
CA GLU A 18 4.46 -3.12 -4.10
C GLU A 18 4.32 -2.44 -5.45
N ARG A 19 3.11 -2.44 -5.99
CA ARG A 19 2.84 -1.78 -7.27
C ARG A 19 3.09 -0.29 -7.18
N LEU A 20 2.67 0.33 -6.09
CA LEU A 20 2.91 1.76 -5.89
C LEU A 20 4.41 2.06 -5.80
N ASP A 21 5.19 1.19 -5.13
CA ASP A 21 6.64 1.38 -5.07
C ASP A 21 7.26 1.27 -6.45
N GLU A 22 6.83 0.32 -7.27
CA GLU A 22 7.32 0.19 -8.64
C GLU A 22 7.02 1.42 -9.46
N LEU A 23 5.81 1.94 -9.32
CA LEU A 23 5.41 3.15 -10.02
C LEU A 23 6.23 4.35 -9.53
N ALA A 24 6.53 4.39 -8.24
CA ALA A 24 7.36 5.46 -7.69
C ALA A 24 8.77 5.41 -8.28
N ASP A 25 9.35 4.21 -8.39
CA ASP A 25 10.67 4.05 -9.00
C ASP A 25 10.66 4.55 -10.44
N THR A 26 9.61 4.20 -11.18
CA THR A 26 9.46 4.65 -12.56
C THR A 26 9.34 6.17 -12.61
N ALA A 27 8.57 6.75 -11.70
CA ALA A 27 8.40 8.21 -11.66
C ALA A 27 9.75 8.89 -11.42
N GLU A 28 10.58 8.35 -10.53
CA GLU A 28 11.92 8.93 -10.32
C GLU A 28 12.77 8.87 -11.56
N LEU A 29 12.75 7.73 -12.24
CA LEU A 29 13.51 7.58 -13.47
C LEU A 29 13.05 8.57 -14.54
N MET A 30 11.78 8.92 -14.52
CA MET A 30 11.21 9.86 -15.48
C MET A 30 11.38 11.33 -15.07
N GLY A 31 12.04 11.58 -13.93
CA GLY A 31 12.27 12.92 -13.47
C GLY A 31 11.10 13.53 -12.71
N ASP A 32 10.28 12.72 -12.06
CA ASP A 32 9.13 13.17 -11.31
C ASP A 32 9.26 12.79 -9.83
N PRO A 33 10.14 13.46 -9.08
CA PRO A 33 10.33 13.11 -7.67
C PRO A 33 9.10 13.38 -6.81
N ASP A 34 8.31 14.40 -7.14
CA ASP A 34 7.10 14.69 -6.38
C ASP A 34 6.06 13.60 -6.55
N GLY A 35 5.90 13.12 -7.77
CA GLY A 35 5.01 11.99 -8.03
C GLY A 35 5.48 10.73 -7.32
N ALA A 36 6.79 10.49 -7.33
CA ALA A 36 7.36 9.35 -6.64
C ALA A 36 7.09 9.43 -5.14
N ALA A 37 7.28 10.60 -4.54
CA ALA A 37 7.04 10.78 -3.11
C ALA A 37 5.57 10.52 -2.76
N ARG A 38 4.66 10.99 -3.61
CA ARG A 38 3.23 10.76 -3.39
C ARG A 38 2.89 9.27 -3.45
N LEU A 39 3.44 8.58 -4.43
CA LEU A 39 3.19 7.15 -4.58
C LEU A 39 3.75 6.37 -3.39
N ARG A 40 4.93 6.73 -2.91
CA ARG A 40 5.50 6.09 -1.73
C ARG A 40 4.67 6.35 -0.49
N GLY A 41 4.08 7.54 -0.38
CA GLY A 41 3.16 7.85 0.71
C GLY A 41 1.94 6.95 0.69
N GLU A 42 1.39 6.70 -0.50
CA GLU A 42 0.25 5.79 -0.63
C GLU A 42 0.64 4.36 -0.30
N ALA A 43 1.83 3.94 -0.71
CA ALA A 43 2.31 2.61 -0.37
C ALA A 43 2.45 2.45 1.15
N SER A 44 2.98 3.47 1.82
CA SER A 44 3.11 3.46 3.27
C SER A 44 1.74 3.36 3.94
N ALA A 45 0.75 4.10 3.44
CA ALA A 45 -0.60 4.05 3.98
C ALA A 45 -1.20 2.65 3.85
N ASN A 46 -0.98 2.00 2.71
CA ASN A 46 -1.46 0.64 2.51
C ASN A 46 -0.79 -0.34 3.47
N ARG A 47 0.51 -0.16 3.71
CA ARG A 47 1.23 -1.02 4.65
C ARG A 47 0.76 -0.82 6.07
N MET A 48 0.48 0.43 6.45
CA MET A 48 -0.05 0.71 7.77
C MET A 48 -1.43 0.09 7.96
N GLN A 49 -2.26 0.16 6.94
CA GLN A 49 -3.58 -0.46 7.00
C GLN A 49 -3.46 -1.98 7.11
N GLU A 50 -2.52 -2.55 6.38
CA GLU A 50 -2.25 -3.99 6.46
C GLU A 50 -1.86 -4.39 7.89
N MET A 51 -0.97 -3.63 8.51
CA MET A 51 -0.55 -3.90 9.87
C MET A 51 -1.69 -3.76 10.85
N THR A 52 -2.55 -2.76 10.65
CA THR A 52 -3.72 -2.58 11.51
C THR A 52 -4.64 -3.79 11.42
N LEU A 53 -4.87 -4.29 10.21
CA LEU A 53 -5.71 -5.47 10.03
C LEU A 53 -5.11 -6.70 10.70
N LEU A 54 -3.79 -6.84 10.64
CA LEU A 54 -3.12 -7.96 11.30
C LEU A 54 -3.21 -7.84 12.82
N ASP A 55 -3.08 -6.62 13.34
CA ASP A 55 -3.13 -6.40 14.79
C ASP A 55 -4.54 -6.60 15.36
N ASP A 56 -5.56 -6.42 14.56
CA ASP A 56 -6.95 -6.58 15.02
C ASP A 56 -7.38 -8.03 15.10
N ARG A 57 -6.52 -8.95 14.77
CA ARG A 57 -6.87 -10.37 14.82
C ARG A 57 -6.90 -10.85 16.26
N PRO A 58 -7.97 -11.58 16.63
CA PRO A 58 -8.06 -12.12 17.98
C PRO A 58 -7.03 -13.19 18.26
#